data_af93c8fc0708c486ea7e5547c8c9a5bf
#
_entry.id   af93c8fc0708c486ea7e5547c8c9a5bf
#
_cell.length_a   1.000
_cell.length_b   1.000
_cell.length_c   1.000
_cell.angle_alpha   90.00
_cell.angle_beta   90.00
_cell.angle_gamma   90.00
#
_symmetry.space_group_name_H-M   'P 1'
#
loop_
_entity.id
_entity.type
_entity.pdbx_description
1 polymer ?
#
loop_
_entity_poly.entity_id
_entity_poly.type
_entity_poly.pdbx_seq_one_letter_code
_entity_poly.pdbx_strand_id
1 'polypeptide(L)'
;MALSEKDLALIGKESEPFYAPDEVDKSMIRHYSEMMEDANPLYTDEEYAKKSKYGGIIAPPQMLMVWCMPRMWPFPEFPWMPMAELELPGVDTWIATDMIHEFHKPVRPGDRLYYIMKLDSVSDMKKTRIGEGHFITTTQTYYNQKDEMVGREVRTVLKYKPKEE
;
A
#
# COMPACT_ATOMS: atom_id res chain seq x y z
N MET A 1 22.21 10.45 -13.59
CA MET A 1 21.39 11.13 -14.61
C MET A 1 20.38 11.96 -13.85
N ALA A 2 20.16 13.21 -14.22
CA ALA A 2 19.12 14.05 -13.62
C ALA A 2 17.76 13.61 -14.14
N LEU A 3 16.73 13.84 -13.34
CA LEU A 3 15.33 13.59 -13.73
C LEU A 3 14.92 14.55 -14.86
N SER A 4 14.06 14.08 -15.76
CA SER A 4 13.46 14.93 -16.79
C SER A 4 12.46 15.93 -16.18
N GLU A 5 12.17 17.02 -16.91
CA GLU A 5 11.11 17.95 -16.50
C GLU A 5 9.74 17.25 -16.37
N LYS A 6 9.50 16.25 -17.23
CA LYS A 6 8.28 15.42 -17.17
C LYS A 6 8.21 14.63 -15.87
N ASP A 7 9.31 13.97 -15.46
CA ASP A 7 9.36 13.21 -14.21
C ASP A 7 9.19 14.13 -12.99
N LEU A 8 9.86 15.29 -13.01
CA LEU A 8 9.72 16.29 -11.94
C LEU A 8 8.28 16.81 -11.81
N ALA A 9 7.56 16.96 -12.93
CA ALA A 9 6.16 17.40 -12.93
C ALA A 9 5.18 16.35 -12.36
N LEU A 10 5.59 15.10 -12.20
CA LEU A 10 4.80 14.04 -11.57
C LEU A 10 4.89 14.08 -10.04
N ILE A 11 5.95 14.65 -9.49
CA ILE A 11 6.13 14.75 -8.03
C ILE A 11 5.03 15.63 -7.43
N GLY A 12 4.39 15.12 -6.38
CA GLY A 12 3.26 15.75 -5.71
C GLY A 12 1.90 15.42 -6.33
N LYS A 13 1.84 14.75 -7.50
CA LYS A 13 0.57 14.30 -8.08
C LYS A 13 -0.01 13.12 -7.32
N GLU A 14 -1.34 13.06 -7.31
CA GLU A 14 -2.14 11.99 -6.71
C GLU A 14 -2.82 11.18 -7.81
N SER A 15 -3.05 9.89 -7.50
CA SER A 15 -3.88 9.02 -8.35
C SER A 15 -5.36 9.35 -8.17
N GLU A 16 -6.20 8.87 -9.10
CA GLU A 16 -7.61 8.71 -8.83
C GLU A 16 -7.82 7.71 -7.68
N PRO A 17 -8.95 7.78 -6.94
CA PRO A 17 -9.28 6.81 -5.92
C PRO A 17 -9.34 5.40 -6.49
N PHE A 18 -8.63 4.46 -5.87
CA PHE A 18 -8.73 3.05 -6.19
C PHE A 18 -9.56 2.33 -5.14
N TYR A 19 -10.73 1.86 -5.53
CA TYR A 19 -11.65 1.16 -4.66
C TYR A 19 -11.28 -0.31 -4.53
N ALA A 20 -11.30 -0.81 -3.30
CA ALA A 20 -11.13 -2.24 -3.03
C ALA A 20 -12.16 -3.06 -3.83
N PRO A 21 -11.75 -4.18 -4.46
CA PRO A 21 -12.67 -4.99 -5.25
C PRO A 21 -13.77 -5.65 -4.41
N ASP A 22 -13.53 -5.85 -3.13
CA ASP A 22 -14.42 -6.54 -2.21
C ASP A 22 -14.53 -5.78 -0.89
N GLU A 23 -15.60 -6.06 -0.13
CA GLU A 23 -15.76 -5.57 1.24
C GLU A 23 -14.82 -6.32 2.18
N VAL A 24 -14.49 -5.70 3.29
CA VAL A 24 -13.78 -6.37 4.38
C VAL A 24 -14.68 -7.48 4.94
N ASP A 25 -14.19 -8.71 4.96
CA ASP A 25 -14.96 -9.86 5.40
C ASP A 25 -14.27 -10.67 6.52
N LYS A 26 -15.09 -11.36 7.32
CA LYS A 26 -14.60 -12.14 8.46
C LYS A 26 -13.81 -13.37 8.06
N SER A 27 -14.09 -13.96 6.90
CA SER A 27 -13.39 -15.17 6.46
C SER A 27 -11.95 -14.85 6.10
N MET A 28 -11.70 -13.73 5.41
CA MET A 28 -10.37 -13.28 5.09
C MET A 28 -9.58 -12.88 6.36
N ILE A 29 -10.24 -12.19 7.32
CA ILE A 29 -9.63 -11.89 8.62
C ILE A 29 -9.18 -13.18 9.32
N ARG A 30 -10.06 -14.18 9.37
CA ARG A 30 -9.75 -15.49 9.99
C ARG A 30 -8.58 -16.17 9.27
N HIS A 31 -8.63 -16.28 7.95
CA HIS A 31 -7.55 -16.91 7.17
C HIS A 31 -6.21 -16.21 7.35
N TYR A 32 -6.21 -14.87 7.38
CA TYR A 32 -5.00 -14.12 7.63
C TYR A 32 -4.44 -14.39 9.04
N SER A 33 -5.31 -14.37 10.05
CA SER A 33 -4.91 -14.64 11.45
C SER A 33 -4.37 -16.06 11.61
N GLU A 34 -4.99 -17.06 10.97
CA GLU A 34 -4.53 -18.46 10.96
C GLU A 34 -3.16 -18.58 10.27
N MET A 35 -3.00 -17.94 9.11
CA MET A 35 -1.72 -17.96 8.36
C MET A 35 -0.57 -17.30 9.13
N MET A 36 -0.89 -16.21 9.87
CA MET A 36 0.09 -15.47 10.65
C MET A 36 0.28 -16.02 12.07
N GLU A 37 -0.47 -17.08 12.44
CA GLU A 37 -0.52 -17.62 13.80
C GLU A 37 -0.85 -16.53 14.86
N ASP A 38 -1.67 -15.53 14.49
CA ASP A 38 -2.07 -14.40 15.34
C ASP A 38 -3.35 -14.74 16.10
N ALA A 39 -3.20 -15.14 17.35
CA ALA A 39 -4.30 -15.53 18.23
C ALA A 39 -5.01 -14.34 18.91
N ASN A 40 -4.86 -13.11 18.43
CA ASN A 40 -5.47 -11.95 19.04
C ASN A 40 -7.02 -12.07 18.98
N PRO A 41 -7.70 -12.11 20.15
CA PRO A 41 -9.15 -12.36 20.20
C PRO A 41 -10.00 -11.21 19.60
N LEU A 42 -9.40 -10.04 19.35
CA LEU A 42 -10.08 -8.96 18.63
C LEU A 42 -10.42 -9.32 17.18
N TYR A 43 -9.72 -10.30 16.60
CA TYR A 43 -9.88 -10.71 15.20
C TYR A 43 -10.76 -11.95 15.04
N THR A 44 -10.86 -12.80 16.09
CA THR A 44 -11.44 -14.14 15.96
C THR A 44 -12.53 -14.47 16.97
N ASP A 45 -12.59 -13.77 18.10
CA ASP A 45 -13.59 -13.98 19.17
C ASP A 45 -14.58 -12.84 19.21
N GLU A 46 -15.83 -13.09 18.72
CA GLU A 46 -16.89 -12.07 18.68
C GLU A 46 -17.32 -11.59 20.05
N GLU A 47 -17.38 -12.48 21.05
CA GLU A 47 -17.82 -12.12 22.39
C GLU A 47 -16.78 -11.27 23.12
N TYR A 48 -15.52 -11.60 22.94
CA TYR A 48 -14.43 -10.76 23.44
C TYR A 48 -14.40 -9.40 22.74
N ALA A 49 -14.46 -9.40 21.41
CA ALA A 49 -14.40 -8.18 20.61
C ALA A 49 -15.56 -7.21 20.91
N LYS A 50 -16.78 -7.74 21.12
CA LYS A 50 -17.95 -6.93 21.53
C LYS A 50 -17.75 -6.21 22.87
N LYS A 51 -17.05 -6.85 23.83
CA LYS A 51 -16.77 -6.27 25.15
C LYS A 51 -15.58 -5.32 25.14
N SER A 52 -14.80 -5.30 24.08
CA SER A 52 -13.65 -4.41 23.91
C SER A 52 -14.08 -2.97 23.59
N LYS A 53 -13.13 -2.04 23.66
CA LYS A 53 -13.34 -0.65 23.20
C LYS A 53 -13.77 -0.54 21.74
N TYR A 54 -13.58 -1.59 20.95
CA TYR A 54 -13.94 -1.61 19.54
C TYR A 54 -15.39 -2.03 19.29
N GLY A 55 -16.06 -2.71 20.24
CA GLY A 55 -17.46 -3.10 20.14
C GLY A 55 -17.76 -4.17 19.09
N GLY A 56 -16.76 -4.90 18.60
CA GLY A 56 -16.88 -5.97 17.61
C GLY A 56 -15.55 -6.30 16.96
N ILE A 57 -15.56 -7.33 16.12
CA ILE A 57 -14.38 -7.76 15.36
C ILE A 57 -13.78 -6.59 14.56
N ILE A 58 -12.47 -6.52 14.57
CA ILE A 58 -11.68 -5.63 13.69
C ILE A 58 -10.74 -6.46 12.84
N ALA A 59 -10.35 -5.93 11.69
CA ALA A 59 -9.31 -6.53 10.87
C ALA A 59 -7.92 -6.26 11.49
N PRO A 60 -6.97 -7.21 11.40
CA PRO A 60 -5.57 -6.94 11.68
C PRO A 60 -5.10 -5.71 10.90
N PRO A 61 -4.47 -4.72 11.56
CA PRO A 61 -4.07 -3.48 10.86
C PRO A 61 -3.18 -3.72 9.64
N GLN A 62 -2.32 -4.73 9.68
CA GLN A 62 -1.42 -5.11 8.59
C GLN A 62 -2.16 -5.57 7.32
N MET A 63 -3.44 -5.92 7.41
CA MET A 63 -4.24 -6.28 6.24
C MET A 63 -4.67 -5.07 5.39
N LEU A 64 -4.38 -3.84 5.82
CA LEU A 64 -4.87 -2.64 5.14
C LEU A 64 -4.55 -2.64 3.63
N MET A 65 -3.32 -2.98 3.27
CA MET A 65 -2.91 -3.12 1.88
C MET A 65 -3.60 -4.29 1.17
N VAL A 66 -3.86 -5.40 1.89
CA VAL A 66 -4.45 -6.61 1.30
C VAL A 66 -5.85 -6.35 0.75
N TRP A 67 -6.68 -5.60 1.49
CA TRP A 67 -8.04 -5.26 1.08
C TRP A 67 -8.09 -4.46 -0.23
N CYS A 68 -7.10 -3.61 -0.45
CA CYS A 68 -7.03 -2.74 -1.62
C CYS A 68 -6.12 -3.29 -2.73
N MET A 69 -5.76 -4.58 -2.69
CA MET A 69 -5.08 -5.21 -3.83
C MET A 69 -6.02 -5.31 -5.03
N PRO A 70 -5.56 -4.94 -6.23
CA PRO A 70 -6.38 -5.10 -7.43
C PRO A 70 -6.61 -6.58 -7.74
N ARG A 71 -7.68 -6.87 -8.47
CA ARG A 71 -7.86 -8.21 -9.05
C ARG A 71 -6.72 -8.50 -10.02
N MET A 72 -6.05 -9.62 -9.82
CA MET A 72 -4.89 -10.01 -10.64
C MET A 72 -5.26 -10.95 -11.78
N TRP A 73 -6.46 -11.51 -11.75
CA TRP A 73 -6.93 -12.47 -12.74
C TRP A 73 -8.37 -12.15 -13.19
N PRO A 74 -8.72 -12.33 -14.50
CA PRO A 74 -7.86 -12.77 -15.61
C PRO A 74 -6.89 -11.69 -16.10
N PHE A 75 -7.18 -10.41 -15.87
CA PHE A 75 -6.34 -9.27 -16.22
C PHE A 75 -6.24 -8.34 -15.02
N PRO A 76 -5.03 -7.93 -14.64
CA PRO A 76 -4.86 -6.99 -13.53
C PRO A 76 -5.43 -5.61 -13.90
N GLU A 77 -6.24 -5.05 -13.00
CA GLU A 77 -6.79 -3.70 -13.13
C GLU A 77 -6.06 -2.78 -12.15
N PHE A 78 -5.03 -2.09 -12.62
CA PHE A 78 -4.37 -1.07 -11.82
C PHE A 78 -4.95 0.31 -12.13
N PRO A 79 -5.16 1.17 -11.12
CA PRO A 79 -5.50 2.56 -11.36
C PRO A 79 -4.32 3.27 -12.03
N TRP A 80 -4.59 4.41 -12.65
CA TRP A 80 -3.51 5.29 -13.04
C TRP A 80 -2.76 5.76 -11.78
N MET A 81 -1.43 5.64 -11.82
CA MET A 81 -0.54 6.00 -10.71
C MET A 81 0.58 6.89 -11.23
N PRO A 82 0.88 8.03 -10.58
CA PRO A 82 1.94 8.93 -11.04
C PRO A 82 3.30 8.24 -11.19
N MET A 83 3.62 7.28 -10.32
CA MET A 83 4.87 6.53 -10.39
C MET A 83 5.00 5.64 -11.62
N ALA A 84 3.88 5.22 -12.22
CA ALA A 84 3.88 4.39 -13.43
C ALA A 84 4.27 5.18 -14.68
N GLU A 85 4.12 6.50 -14.66
CA GLU A 85 4.48 7.42 -15.76
C GLU A 85 5.96 7.84 -15.75
N LEU A 86 6.72 7.47 -14.71
CA LEU A 86 8.13 7.84 -14.61
C LEU A 86 8.95 7.18 -15.72
N GLU A 87 9.61 8.02 -16.50
CA GLU A 87 10.53 7.61 -17.57
C GLU A 87 11.98 7.56 -17.05
N LEU A 88 12.32 6.44 -16.42
CA LEU A 88 13.64 6.20 -15.81
C LEU A 88 14.42 5.18 -16.66
N PRO A 89 15.15 5.61 -17.71
CA PRO A 89 15.79 4.71 -18.64
C PRO A 89 16.93 3.91 -18.00
N GLY A 90 17.02 2.63 -18.38
CA GLY A 90 18.10 1.74 -17.95
C GLY A 90 17.97 1.20 -16.54
N VAL A 91 16.82 1.42 -15.87
CA VAL A 91 16.51 0.85 -14.54
C VAL A 91 15.17 0.13 -14.61
N ASP A 92 15.17 -1.18 -14.47
CA ASP A 92 14.02 -2.07 -14.68
C ASP A 92 13.73 -3.00 -13.49
N THR A 93 14.65 -3.10 -12.55
CA THR A 93 14.52 -3.94 -11.35
C THR A 93 14.03 -3.10 -10.18
N TRP A 94 13.17 -3.72 -9.34
CA TRP A 94 12.56 -3.06 -8.19
C TRP A 94 12.87 -3.79 -6.90
N ILE A 95 13.13 -3.05 -5.84
CA ILE A 95 13.19 -3.58 -4.48
C ILE A 95 12.58 -2.56 -3.51
N ALA A 96 11.73 -3.02 -2.61
CA ALA A 96 11.27 -2.20 -1.49
C ALA A 96 12.41 -2.02 -0.49
N THR A 97 12.70 -0.77 -0.11
CA THR A 97 13.79 -0.43 0.80
C THR A 97 13.31 0.07 2.14
N ASP A 98 12.14 0.68 2.18
CA ASP A 98 11.53 1.17 3.41
C ASP A 98 10.02 1.19 3.30
N MET A 99 9.34 0.98 4.45
CA MET A 99 7.89 0.99 4.55
C MET A 99 7.46 1.41 5.94
N ILE A 100 6.68 2.48 6.03
CA ILE A 100 6.13 3.01 7.26
C ILE A 100 4.61 2.93 7.18
N HIS A 101 3.99 2.29 8.18
CA HIS A 101 2.55 2.18 8.29
C HIS A 101 2.05 2.99 9.48
N GLU A 102 0.99 3.76 9.27
CA GLU A 102 0.26 4.46 10.31
C GLU A 102 -1.19 3.99 10.30
N PHE A 103 -1.70 3.57 11.45
CA PHE A 103 -3.07 3.09 11.62
C PHE A 103 -3.85 4.07 12.48
N HIS A 104 -4.93 4.64 11.94
CA HIS A 104 -5.71 5.69 12.58
C HIS A 104 -7.05 5.22 13.11
N LYS A 105 -7.76 4.40 12.33
CA LYS A 105 -9.06 3.84 12.71
C LYS A 105 -9.09 2.34 12.47
N PRO A 106 -9.81 1.57 13.31
CA PRO A 106 -9.99 0.15 13.09
C PRO A 106 -10.83 -0.07 11.82
N VAL A 107 -10.37 -0.99 10.99
CA VAL A 107 -11.12 -1.53 9.84
C VAL A 107 -11.99 -2.67 10.33
N ARG A 108 -13.22 -2.74 9.85
CA ARG A 108 -14.26 -3.67 10.35
C ARG A 108 -14.84 -4.50 9.21
N PRO A 109 -15.35 -5.70 9.49
CA PRO A 109 -16.19 -6.41 8.53
C PRO A 109 -17.33 -5.52 8.02
N GLY A 110 -17.52 -5.50 6.69
CA GLY A 110 -18.48 -4.66 5.98
C GLY A 110 -17.95 -3.28 5.57
N ASP A 111 -16.74 -2.91 5.96
CA ASP A 111 -16.11 -1.69 5.44
C ASP A 111 -15.78 -1.85 3.95
N ARG A 112 -15.97 -0.76 3.19
CA ARG A 112 -15.52 -0.62 1.81
C ARG A 112 -14.39 0.38 1.77
N LEU A 113 -13.21 -0.10 1.41
CA LEU A 113 -12.01 0.69 1.44
C LEU A 113 -11.67 1.22 0.05
N TYR A 114 -10.96 2.34 0.02
CA TYR A 114 -10.25 2.83 -1.15
C TYR A 114 -8.96 3.50 -0.71
N TYR A 115 -8.03 3.68 -1.65
CA TYR A 115 -6.84 4.50 -1.39
C TYR A 115 -6.61 5.51 -2.51
N ILE A 116 -5.86 6.55 -2.16
CA ILE A 116 -5.26 7.50 -3.09
C ILE A 116 -3.75 7.40 -2.92
N MET A 117 -3.03 7.27 -4.03
CA MET A 117 -1.56 7.23 -4.03
C MET A 117 -1.02 8.57 -4.49
N LYS A 118 -0.05 9.09 -3.73
CA LYS A 118 0.71 10.29 -4.08
C LYS A 118 2.16 9.92 -4.36
N LEU A 119 2.75 10.50 -5.40
CA LEU A 119 4.18 10.43 -5.64
C LEU A 119 4.87 11.55 -4.85
N ASP A 120 5.55 11.22 -3.77
CA ASP A 120 6.15 12.22 -2.88
C ASP A 120 7.51 12.71 -3.37
N SER A 121 8.35 11.79 -3.83
CA SER A 121 9.68 12.15 -4.31
C SER A 121 10.28 11.09 -5.23
N VAL A 122 11.19 11.54 -6.07
CA VAL A 122 12.09 10.70 -6.87
C VAL A 122 13.50 11.27 -6.69
N SER A 123 14.45 10.44 -6.27
CA SER A 123 15.84 10.89 -6.12
C SER A 123 16.55 11.00 -7.47
N ASP A 124 17.61 11.79 -7.55
CA ASP A 124 18.60 11.61 -8.60
C ASP A 124 19.20 10.20 -8.55
N MET A 125 19.86 9.80 -9.65
CA MET A 125 20.59 8.53 -9.73
C MET A 125 21.54 8.37 -8.56
N LYS A 126 21.40 7.29 -7.81
CA LYS A 126 22.23 6.93 -6.65
C LYS A 126 22.98 5.64 -6.91
N LYS A 127 24.25 5.63 -6.50
CA LYS A 127 25.06 4.40 -6.45
C LYS A 127 24.78 3.67 -5.15
N THR A 128 24.47 2.38 -5.25
CA THR A 128 24.22 1.51 -4.09
C THR A 128 25.11 0.27 -4.17
N ARG A 129 25.08 -0.55 -3.11
CA ARG A 129 25.79 -1.83 -3.09
C ARG A 129 25.32 -2.78 -4.19
N ILE A 130 24.03 -2.75 -4.52
CA ILE A 130 23.38 -3.71 -5.45
C ILE A 130 23.28 -3.17 -6.89
N GLY A 131 23.49 -1.88 -7.11
CA GLY A 131 23.39 -1.25 -8.44
C GLY A 131 23.19 0.25 -8.36
N GLU A 132 22.91 0.86 -9.50
CA GLU A 132 22.64 2.29 -9.61
C GLU A 132 21.15 2.52 -9.94
N GLY A 133 20.50 3.45 -9.28
CA GLY A 133 19.07 3.67 -9.48
C GLY A 133 18.50 4.89 -8.75
N HIS A 134 17.19 5.00 -8.82
CA HIS A 134 16.41 6.07 -8.21
C HIS A 134 15.60 5.52 -7.05
N PHE A 135 15.62 6.23 -5.92
CA PHE A 135 14.67 5.98 -4.84
C PHE A 135 13.38 6.74 -5.14
N ILE A 136 12.27 6.01 -5.12
CA ILE A 136 10.94 6.53 -5.39
C ILE A 136 10.14 6.37 -4.11
N THR A 137 9.65 7.46 -3.55
CA THR A 137 8.80 7.45 -2.36
C THR A 137 7.38 7.80 -2.72
N THR A 138 6.44 6.99 -2.26
CA THR A 138 5.01 7.18 -2.45
C THR A 138 4.28 7.09 -1.11
N THR A 139 3.20 7.84 -0.98
CA THR A 139 2.24 7.72 0.13
C THR A 139 0.93 7.16 -0.41
N GLN A 140 0.44 6.07 0.20
CA GLN A 140 -0.93 5.59 0.01
C GLN A 140 -1.75 5.95 1.23
N THR A 141 -2.81 6.71 1.06
CA THR A 141 -3.75 7.07 2.12
C THR A 141 -5.04 6.29 1.92
N TYR A 142 -5.42 5.52 2.94
CA TYR A 142 -6.57 4.62 2.90
C TYR A 142 -7.77 5.21 3.62
N TYR A 143 -8.92 5.06 3.01
CA TYR A 143 -10.19 5.59 3.48
C TYR A 143 -11.25 4.48 3.52
N ASN A 144 -12.25 4.65 4.39
CA ASN A 144 -13.45 3.83 4.38
C ASN A 144 -14.57 4.49 3.55
N GLN A 145 -15.74 3.84 3.48
CA GLN A 145 -16.92 4.31 2.75
C GLN A 145 -17.54 5.62 3.27
N LYS A 146 -17.03 6.17 4.37
CA LYS A 146 -17.44 7.46 4.96
C LYS A 146 -16.40 8.55 4.74
N ASP A 147 -15.43 8.31 3.87
CA ASP A 147 -14.28 9.18 3.62
C ASP A 147 -13.42 9.45 4.87
N GLU A 148 -13.49 8.54 5.84
CA GLU A 148 -12.65 8.61 7.03
C GLU A 148 -11.32 7.93 6.76
N MET A 149 -10.20 8.63 7.02
CA MET A 149 -8.86 8.06 6.90
C MET A 149 -8.70 6.94 7.95
N VAL A 150 -8.45 5.72 7.48
CA VAL A 150 -8.23 4.54 8.32
C VAL A 150 -6.75 4.25 8.55
N GLY A 151 -5.90 4.65 7.61
CA GLY A 151 -4.45 4.50 7.73
C GLY A 151 -3.69 5.09 6.56
N ARG A 152 -2.38 5.04 6.68
CA ARG A 152 -1.44 5.56 5.67
C ARG A 152 -0.23 4.65 5.57
N GLU A 153 0.26 4.45 4.37
CA GLU A 153 1.52 3.77 4.09
C GLU A 153 2.44 4.70 3.33
N VAL A 154 3.64 4.92 3.84
CA VAL A 154 4.73 5.56 3.11
C VAL A 154 5.70 4.48 2.69
N ARG A 155 5.92 4.33 1.38
CA ARG A 155 6.78 3.30 0.82
C ARG A 155 7.89 3.94 0.01
N THR A 156 9.11 3.49 0.22
CA THR A 156 10.23 3.81 -0.65
C THR A 156 10.70 2.55 -1.38
N VAL A 157 10.81 2.65 -2.68
CA VAL A 157 11.37 1.59 -3.54
C VAL A 157 12.62 2.12 -4.24
N LEU A 158 13.58 1.25 -4.44
CA LEU A 158 14.70 1.50 -5.34
C LEU A 158 14.41 0.86 -6.69
N LYS A 159 14.28 1.67 -7.75
CA LYS A 159 14.24 1.20 -9.13
C LYS A 159 15.64 1.33 -9.70
N TYR A 160 16.27 0.21 -10.08
CA TYR A 160 17.72 0.20 -10.34
C TYR A 160 18.13 -0.75 -11.46
N LYS A 161 19.34 -0.51 -11.98
CA LYS A 161 20.08 -1.44 -12.81
C LYS A 161 21.03 -2.22 -11.89
N PRO A 162 20.91 -3.56 -11.82
CA PRO A 162 21.84 -4.39 -11.04
C PRO A 162 23.28 -4.21 -11.52
N LYS A 163 24.23 -4.42 -10.62
CA LYS A 163 25.63 -4.54 -11.02
C LYS A 163 25.80 -5.81 -11.85
N GLU A 164 26.59 -5.71 -12.91
CA GLU A 164 27.11 -6.89 -13.60
C GLU A 164 28.09 -7.59 -12.67
N GLU A 165 27.97 -8.90 -12.54
CA GLU A 165 28.90 -9.74 -11.77
C GLU A 165 30.28 -9.81 -12.42
#